data_06e612948254efc8a0c913c6fc8b032c
#
_entry.id   06e612948254efc8a0c913c6fc8b032c
#
_cell.length_a   1.000
_cell.length_b   1.000
_cell.length_c   1.000
_cell.angle_alpha   90.00
_cell.angle_beta   90.00
_cell.angle_gamma   90.00
#
_symmetry.space_group_name_H-M   'P 1'
#
loop_
_entity.id
_entity.type
_entity.pdbx_description
1 polymer ?
#
loop_
_entity_poly.entity_id
_entity_poly.type
_entity_poly.pdbx_seq_one_letter_code
_entity_poly.pdbx_strand_id
1 'polypeptide(L)'
;MHIKKVNVIVVILFLGILPQYLQQHPDSFLGRIYNKNTGIGYYLIGNICGSALTFIILRKEFSQIRFHFDAAIWKKVMTYSWPLIIVGIGGMVNDMLSRLIYQHVVDLTEQAAKHELGIFGNIYRLAVLITIMIQAFRMAAEPFFFNRSREEDAPRTYARIMKFFVIACCFMFLLISLYIDVFAWFFLAIRKPAWVEGLQVVPLLALGNIFLGIYYNLSIWYKLKHKNLTGAMITLGGAAITIVLN
;
A
#
# COMPACT_ATOMS: atom_id res chain seq x y z
N MET A 1 9.50 -9.87 -8.02
CA MET A 1 9.83 -10.74 -6.84
C MET A 1 11.29 -10.64 -6.41
N HIS A 2 12.25 -10.46 -7.34
CA HIS A 2 13.70 -10.40 -7.04
C HIS A 2 14.13 -9.16 -6.25
N ILE A 3 13.60 -7.97 -6.54
CA ILE A 3 13.95 -6.70 -5.85
C ILE A 3 13.79 -6.81 -4.33
N LYS A 4 12.64 -7.33 -3.86
CA LYS A 4 12.38 -7.48 -2.42
C LYS A 4 13.37 -8.43 -1.75
N LYS A 5 13.80 -9.51 -2.44
CA LYS A 5 14.78 -10.46 -1.90
C LYS A 5 16.16 -9.81 -1.76
N VAL A 6 16.61 -9.04 -2.75
CA VAL A 6 17.89 -8.32 -2.70
C VAL A 6 17.89 -7.29 -1.57
N ASN A 7 16.81 -6.52 -1.43
CA ASN A 7 16.68 -5.57 -0.34
C ASN A 7 16.75 -6.25 1.03
N VAL A 8 16.03 -7.36 1.23
CA VAL A 8 16.06 -8.13 2.48
C VAL A 8 17.47 -8.63 2.78
N ILE A 9 18.18 -9.15 1.79
CA ILE A 9 19.57 -9.62 1.94
C ILE A 9 20.48 -8.46 2.37
N VAL A 10 20.39 -7.31 1.70
CA VAL A 10 21.20 -6.10 2.04
C VAL A 10 20.88 -5.63 3.47
N VAL A 11 19.60 -5.59 3.85
CA VAL A 11 19.18 -5.18 5.19
C VAL A 11 19.74 -6.13 6.26
N ILE A 12 19.57 -7.43 6.08
CA ILE A 12 20.11 -8.44 7.02
C ILE A 12 21.63 -8.33 7.12
N LEU A 13 22.32 -8.18 6.00
CA LEU A 13 23.77 -8.11 5.95
C LEU A 13 24.30 -6.84 6.63
N PHE A 14 23.80 -5.66 6.23
CA PHE A 14 24.33 -4.39 6.72
C PHE A 14 23.78 -3.90 8.05
N LEU A 15 22.55 -4.27 8.41
CA LEU A 15 21.94 -3.87 9.67
C LEU A 15 21.95 -4.98 10.74
N GLY A 16 22.06 -6.25 10.33
CA GLY A 16 22.07 -7.38 11.24
C GLY A 16 23.47 -7.96 11.48
N ILE A 17 24.07 -8.51 10.42
CA ILE A 17 25.29 -9.34 10.53
C ILE A 17 26.56 -8.45 10.65
N LEU A 18 26.67 -7.46 9.77
CA LEU A 18 27.90 -6.66 9.65
C LEU A 18 28.26 -5.88 10.93
N PRO A 19 27.30 -5.25 11.64
CA PRO A 19 27.60 -4.57 12.90
C PRO A 19 28.16 -5.51 13.97
N GLN A 20 27.61 -6.74 14.07
CA GLN A 20 28.07 -7.73 15.04
C GLN A 20 29.47 -8.26 14.67
N TYR A 21 29.71 -8.52 13.40
CA TYR A 21 31.01 -8.98 12.91
C TYR A 21 32.11 -7.94 13.13
N LEU A 22 31.83 -6.67 12.88
CA LEU A 22 32.80 -5.57 13.05
C LEU A 22 33.10 -5.27 14.53
N GLN A 23 32.19 -5.58 15.46
CA GLN A 23 32.49 -5.51 16.89
C GLN A 23 33.57 -6.51 17.30
N GLN A 24 33.64 -7.68 16.65
CA GLN A 24 34.64 -8.71 16.91
C GLN A 24 35.91 -8.54 16.08
N HIS A 25 35.85 -7.87 14.91
CA HIS A 25 36.97 -7.69 13.98
C HIS A 25 37.07 -6.22 13.51
N PRO A 26 37.54 -5.29 14.37
CA PRO A 26 37.53 -3.84 14.07
C PRO A 26 38.44 -3.46 12.89
N ASP A 27 39.50 -4.22 12.63
CA ASP A 27 40.49 -3.94 11.55
C ASP A 27 40.11 -4.57 10.19
N SER A 28 38.91 -5.13 10.08
CA SER A 28 38.46 -5.75 8.84
C SER A 28 38.28 -4.71 7.72
N PHE A 29 38.65 -5.09 6.46
CA PHE A 29 38.36 -4.31 5.27
C PHE A 29 36.89 -3.89 5.14
N LEU A 30 35.95 -4.70 5.67
CA LEU A 30 34.53 -4.41 5.69
C LEU A 30 34.20 -3.18 6.55
N GLY A 31 35.02 -2.83 7.52
CA GLY A 31 34.89 -1.61 8.32
C GLY A 31 35.05 -0.32 7.51
N ARG A 32 35.76 -0.37 6.35
CA ARG A 32 35.89 0.78 5.43
C ARG A 32 34.62 1.03 4.62
N ILE A 33 33.82 -0.01 4.37
CA ILE A 33 32.57 0.05 3.59
C ILE A 33 31.37 0.36 4.49
N TYR A 34 31.44 -0.08 5.75
CA TYR A 34 30.39 0.09 6.72
C TYR A 34 30.52 1.41 7.48
N ASN A 35 29.50 2.26 7.36
CA ASN A 35 29.42 3.49 8.15
C ASN A 35 28.21 3.40 9.11
N LYS A 36 28.50 3.39 10.41
CA LYS A 36 27.47 3.29 11.46
C LYS A 36 26.44 4.42 11.40
N ASN A 37 26.85 5.61 10.92
CA ASN A 37 25.97 6.77 10.81
C ASN A 37 24.94 6.65 9.67
N THR A 38 25.17 5.76 8.69
CA THR A 38 24.24 5.53 7.59
C THR A 38 22.93 4.86 8.08
N GLY A 39 22.99 4.04 9.11
CA GLY A 39 21.82 3.45 9.75
C GLY A 39 20.77 2.91 8.77
N ILE A 40 19.56 3.47 8.84
CA ILE A 40 18.43 3.10 7.96
C ILE A 40 18.73 3.37 6.47
N GLY A 41 19.72 4.21 6.14
CA GLY A 41 20.13 4.46 4.74
C GLY A 41 20.53 3.19 3.99
N TYR A 42 21.04 2.16 4.67
CA TYR A 42 21.32 0.86 4.03
C TYR A 42 20.07 0.18 3.45
N TYR A 43 18.89 0.45 4.01
CA TYR A 43 17.63 0.00 3.43
C TYR A 43 17.36 0.66 2.06
N LEU A 44 17.64 1.95 1.94
CA LEU A 44 17.50 2.69 0.66
C LEU A 44 18.53 2.20 -0.35
N ILE A 45 19.78 1.98 0.06
CA ILE A 45 20.83 1.39 -0.79
C ILE A 45 20.39 0.02 -1.31
N GLY A 46 19.81 -0.83 -0.45
CA GLY A 46 19.27 -2.12 -0.84
C GLY A 46 18.16 -2.02 -1.91
N ASN A 47 17.29 -1.03 -1.81
CA ASN A 47 16.26 -0.77 -2.82
C ASN A 47 16.90 -0.34 -4.17
N ILE A 48 17.89 0.54 -4.14
CA ILE A 48 18.60 0.98 -5.35
C ILE A 48 19.33 -0.19 -6.00
N CYS A 49 20.08 -1.00 -5.25
CA CYS A 49 20.75 -2.19 -5.76
C CYS A 49 19.77 -3.20 -6.36
N GLY A 50 18.64 -3.45 -5.70
CA GLY A 50 17.60 -4.33 -6.21
C GLY A 50 16.99 -3.83 -7.53
N SER A 51 16.75 -2.52 -7.64
CA SER A 51 16.23 -1.91 -8.85
C SER A 51 17.27 -1.93 -9.99
N ALA A 52 18.53 -1.62 -9.70
CA ALA A 52 19.62 -1.70 -10.67
C ALA A 52 19.82 -3.12 -11.19
N LEU A 53 19.79 -4.13 -10.32
CA LEU A 53 19.89 -5.52 -10.74
C LEU A 53 18.75 -5.91 -11.67
N THR A 54 17.51 -5.47 -11.37
CA THR A 54 16.36 -5.73 -12.24
C THR A 54 16.53 -5.09 -13.61
N PHE A 55 17.03 -3.86 -13.66
CA PHE A 55 17.34 -3.17 -14.92
C PHE A 55 18.39 -3.94 -15.74
N ILE A 56 19.45 -4.43 -15.08
CA ILE A 56 20.50 -5.24 -15.74
C ILE A 56 19.92 -6.56 -16.30
N ILE A 57 19.05 -7.24 -15.54
CA ILE A 57 18.42 -8.48 -16.00
C ILE A 57 17.55 -8.23 -17.23
N LEU A 58 16.79 -7.12 -17.23
CA LEU A 58 15.86 -6.76 -18.31
C LEU A 58 16.52 -6.02 -19.48
N ARG A 59 17.88 -5.89 -19.48
CA ARG A 59 18.58 -5.12 -20.52
C ARG A 59 18.31 -5.62 -21.95
N LYS A 60 18.12 -6.93 -22.13
CA LYS A 60 17.80 -7.54 -23.43
C LYS A 60 16.46 -7.06 -23.96
N GLU A 61 15.45 -7.03 -23.08
CA GLU A 61 14.11 -6.58 -23.39
C GLU A 61 14.14 -5.07 -23.74
N PHE A 62 14.88 -4.28 -22.99
CA PHE A 62 15.05 -2.86 -23.27
C PHE A 62 15.76 -2.60 -24.62
N SER A 63 16.75 -3.42 -24.99
CA SER A 63 17.46 -3.26 -26.27
C SER A 63 16.59 -3.58 -27.48
N GLN A 64 15.48 -4.29 -27.32
CA GLN A 64 14.54 -4.61 -28.38
C GLN A 64 13.48 -3.53 -28.59
N ILE A 65 13.38 -2.56 -27.66
CA ILE A 65 12.42 -1.45 -27.75
C ILE A 65 12.85 -0.52 -28.86
N ARG A 66 12.07 -0.45 -29.94
CA ARG A 66 12.22 0.58 -30.97
C ARG A 66 11.40 1.79 -30.55
N PHE A 67 12.08 2.88 -30.26
CA PHE A 67 11.42 4.14 -29.93
C PHE A 67 10.74 4.69 -31.19
N HIS A 68 9.45 4.42 -31.32
CA HIS A 68 8.58 5.02 -32.32
C HIS A 68 7.47 5.78 -31.60
N PHE A 69 7.45 7.09 -31.75
CA PHE A 69 6.43 7.94 -31.12
C PHE A 69 5.30 8.16 -32.10
N ASP A 70 4.11 7.65 -31.75
CA ASP A 70 2.86 7.89 -32.48
C ASP A 70 1.99 8.86 -31.66
N ALA A 71 1.83 10.08 -32.18
CA ALA A 71 1.06 11.14 -31.53
C ALA A 71 -0.42 10.80 -31.38
N ALA A 72 -1.01 10.02 -32.29
CA ALA A 72 -2.41 9.63 -32.24
C ALA A 72 -2.64 8.63 -31.09
N ILE A 73 -1.77 7.63 -30.97
CA ILE A 73 -1.80 6.67 -29.86
C ILE A 73 -1.54 7.40 -28.53
N TRP A 74 -0.55 8.29 -28.48
CA TRP A 74 -0.24 9.09 -27.30
C TRP A 74 -1.46 9.90 -26.83
N LYS A 75 -2.12 10.63 -27.72
CA LYS A 75 -3.31 11.42 -27.39
C LYS A 75 -4.42 10.53 -26.81
N LYS A 76 -4.66 9.37 -27.40
CA LYS A 76 -5.68 8.42 -26.95
C LYS A 76 -5.37 7.87 -25.56
N VAL A 77 -4.12 7.47 -25.33
CA VAL A 77 -3.64 6.98 -24.02
C VAL A 77 -3.75 8.08 -22.97
N MET A 78 -3.30 9.30 -23.26
CA MET A 78 -3.35 10.41 -22.30
C MET A 78 -4.79 10.81 -21.95
N THR A 79 -5.70 10.85 -22.93
CA THR A 79 -7.12 11.14 -22.67
C THR A 79 -7.75 10.12 -21.73
N TYR A 80 -7.36 8.85 -21.84
CA TYR A 80 -7.84 7.80 -20.95
C TYR A 80 -7.17 7.88 -19.56
N SER A 81 -5.86 8.12 -19.52
CA SER A 81 -5.05 8.01 -18.30
C SER A 81 -5.11 9.24 -17.42
N TRP A 82 -5.29 10.44 -17.99
CA TRP A 82 -5.30 11.69 -17.24
C TRP A 82 -6.29 11.70 -16.05
N PRO A 83 -7.57 11.31 -16.23
CA PRO A 83 -8.50 11.25 -15.12
C PRO A 83 -8.11 10.20 -14.06
N LEU A 84 -7.44 9.09 -14.47
CA LEU A 84 -6.97 8.06 -13.56
C LEU A 84 -5.80 8.54 -12.71
N ILE A 85 -4.96 9.44 -13.24
CA ILE A 85 -3.91 10.09 -12.44
C ILE A 85 -4.54 10.91 -11.30
N ILE A 86 -5.61 11.67 -11.59
CA ILE A 86 -6.35 12.43 -10.57
C ILE A 86 -6.93 11.50 -9.51
N VAL A 87 -7.52 10.37 -9.92
CA VAL A 87 -8.01 9.33 -8.97
C VAL A 87 -6.88 8.81 -8.08
N GLY A 88 -5.72 8.52 -8.66
CA GLY A 88 -4.55 8.03 -7.93
C GLY A 88 -4.02 9.04 -6.91
N ILE A 89 -3.84 10.28 -7.34
CA ILE A 89 -3.37 11.37 -6.46
C ILE A 89 -4.40 11.65 -5.36
N GLY A 90 -5.70 11.76 -5.70
CA GLY A 90 -6.77 11.95 -4.72
C GLY A 90 -6.84 10.85 -3.67
N GLY A 91 -6.63 9.60 -4.07
CA GLY A 91 -6.51 8.48 -3.14
C GLY A 91 -5.32 8.60 -2.20
N MET A 92 -4.13 8.94 -2.72
CA MET A 92 -2.92 9.16 -1.89
C MET A 92 -3.09 10.32 -0.92
N VAL A 93 -3.68 11.42 -1.38
CA VAL A 93 -3.98 12.58 -0.53
C VAL A 93 -4.92 12.17 0.61
N ASN A 94 -5.98 11.43 0.30
CA ASN A 94 -6.93 10.96 1.29
C ASN A 94 -6.28 10.07 2.37
N ASP A 95 -5.35 9.19 1.99
CA ASP A 95 -4.65 8.30 2.92
C ASP A 95 -3.60 9.03 3.79
N MET A 96 -2.94 10.05 3.24
CA MET A 96 -1.84 10.74 3.93
C MET A 96 -2.28 11.99 4.69
N LEU A 97 -3.33 12.65 4.20
CA LEU A 97 -3.75 13.96 4.70
C LEU A 97 -4.15 13.90 6.17
N SER A 98 -4.92 12.90 6.57
CA SER A 98 -5.33 12.72 7.97
C SER A 98 -4.13 12.62 8.92
N ARG A 99 -3.04 11.99 8.51
CA ARG A 99 -1.82 11.88 9.32
C ARG A 99 -1.04 13.19 9.40
N LEU A 100 -1.04 13.95 8.31
CA LEU A 100 -0.38 15.26 8.27
C LEU A 100 -1.16 16.30 9.08
N ILE A 101 -2.48 16.32 8.95
CA ILE A 101 -3.35 17.24 9.69
C ILE A 101 -3.29 16.95 11.19
N TYR A 102 -3.30 15.67 11.59
CA TYR A 102 -3.24 15.26 12.99
C TYR A 102 -2.08 15.92 13.74
N GLN A 103 -0.91 16.01 13.14
CA GLN A 103 0.27 16.63 13.77
C GLN A 103 0.12 18.14 14.03
N HIS A 104 -0.76 18.81 13.29
CA HIS A 104 -0.91 20.26 13.34
C HIS A 104 -2.16 20.72 14.09
N VAL A 105 -3.15 19.85 14.24
CA VAL A 105 -4.46 20.19 14.83
C VAL A 105 -4.57 19.73 16.28
N VAL A 106 -3.84 18.67 16.64
CA VAL A 106 -3.90 18.16 18.03
C VAL A 106 -3.00 19.00 18.93
N ASP A 107 -3.55 19.51 20.03
CA ASP A 107 -2.86 20.27 21.07
C ASP A 107 -1.92 19.38 21.92
N LEU A 108 -1.05 18.63 21.26
CA LEU A 108 -0.02 17.79 21.87
C LEU A 108 1.37 18.33 21.53
N THR A 109 2.33 18.08 22.41
CA THR A 109 3.73 18.30 22.05
C THR A 109 4.10 17.49 20.81
N GLU A 110 4.99 18.01 19.98
CA GLU A 110 5.41 17.34 18.73
C GLU A 110 5.88 15.90 18.96
N GLN A 111 6.53 15.65 20.10
CA GLN A 111 6.98 14.29 20.48
C GLN A 111 5.82 13.37 20.85
N ALA A 112 4.81 13.88 21.57
CA ALA A 112 3.62 13.11 21.92
C ALA A 112 2.79 12.78 20.67
N ALA A 113 2.58 13.74 19.77
CA ALA A 113 1.87 13.54 18.51
C ALA A 113 2.59 12.48 17.61
N LYS A 114 3.91 12.52 17.53
CA LYS A 114 4.70 11.47 16.82
C LYS A 114 4.59 10.10 17.47
N HIS A 115 4.52 10.04 18.80
CA HIS A 115 4.35 8.78 19.52
C HIS A 115 2.98 8.16 19.22
N GLU A 116 1.91 8.94 19.32
CA GLU A 116 0.54 8.53 19.00
C GLU A 116 0.42 8.05 17.53
N LEU A 117 0.97 8.80 16.59
CA LEU A 117 1.02 8.39 15.18
C LEU A 117 1.83 7.11 14.97
N GLY A 118 2.86 6.88 15.76
CA GLY A 118 3.62 5.65 15.76
C GLY A 118 2.78 4.46 16.21
N ILE A 119 1.98 4.60 17.28
CA ILE A 119 1.02 3.60 17.76
C ILE A 119 -0.01 3.34 16.66
N PHE A 120 -0.68 4.39 16.17
CA PHE A 120 -1.67 4.29 15.10
C PHE A 120 -1.13 3.56 13.87
N GLY A 121 0.08 3.91 13.40
CA GLY A 121 0.70 3.29 12.23
C GLY A 121 0.96 1.79 12.40
N ASN A 122 1.27 1.33 13.62
CA ASN A 122 1.47 -0.10 13.91
C ASN A 122 0.15 -0.86 13.98
N ILE A 123 -0.87 -0.25 14.59
CA ILE A 123 -2.21 -0.85 14.72
C ILE A 123 -2.91 -0.89 13.37
N TYR A 124 -2.76 0.15 12.56
CA TYR A 124 -3.29 0.20 11.20
C TYR A 124 -2.84 -1.00 10.35
N ARG A 125 -1.67 -1.58 10.63
CA ARG A 125 -1.18 -2.79 9.95
C ARG A 125 -2.11 -4.00 10.10
N LEU A 126 -2.88 -4.09 11.19
CA LEU A 126 -3.88 -5.15 11.36
C LEU A 126 -5.05 -4.95 10.38
N ALA A 127 -5.51 -3.72 10.23
CA ALA A 127 -6.54 -3.40 9.24
C ALA A 127 -6.04 -3.59 7.79
N VAL A 128 -4.75 -3.43 7.53
CA VAL A 128 -4.11 -3.69 6.23
C VAL A 128 -4.23 -5.14 5.79
N LEU A 129 -4.46 -6.11 6.68
CA LEU A 129 -4.71 -7.51 6.28
C LEU A 129 -5.93 -7.60 5.34
N ILE A 130 -6.99 -6.84 5.59
CA ILE A 130 -8.13 -6.73 4.69
C ILE A 130 -7.71 -6.11 3.34
N THR A 131 -6.89 -5.08 3.39
CA THR A 131 -6.37 -4.41 2.18
C THR A 131 -5.54 -5.36 1.32
N ILE A 132 -4.75 -6.24 1.92
CA ILE A 132 -3.98 -7.27 1.19
C ILE A 132 -4.93 -8.21 0.44
N MET A 133 -5.99 -8.66 1.09
CA MET A 133 -7.02 -9.50 0.45
C MET A 133 -7.70 -8.74 -0.70
N ILE A 134 -8.07 -7.47 -0.50
CA ILE A 134 -8.65 -6.61 -1.53
C ILE A 134 -7.72 -6.48 -2.73
N GLN A 135 -6.42 -6.26 -2.51
CA GLN A 135 -5.43 -6.14 -3.57
C GLN A 135 -5.24 -7.46 -4.34
N ALA A 136 -5.17 -8.59 -3.64
CA ALA A 136 -5.07 -9.91 -4.28
C ALA A 136 -6.30 -10.19 -5.15
N PHE A 137 -7.49 -9.92 -4.63
CA PHE A 137 -8.73 -10.04 -5.39
C PHE A 137 -8.72 -9.14 -6.63
N ARG A 138 -8.35 -7.88 -6.47
CA ARG A 138 -8.33 -6.89 -7.55
C ARG A 138 -7.38 -7.28 -8.68
N MET A 139 -6.19 -7.80 -8.35
CA MET A 139 -5.23 -8.30 -9.35
C MET A 139 -5.79 -9.43 -10.21
N ALA A 140 -6.64 -10.28 -9.64
CA ALA A 140 -7.28 -11.37 -10.37
C ALA A 140 -8.57 -10.95 -11.08
N ALA A 141 -9.38 -10.12 -10.43
CA ALA A 141 -10.71 -9.72 -10.88
C ALA A 141 -10.66 -8.70 -12.03
N GLU A 142 -9.73 -7.74 -12.00
CA GLU A 142 -9.65 -6.67 -13.00
C GLU A 142 -9.49 -7.22 -14.43
N PRO A 143 -8.51 -8.09 -14.76
CA PRO A 143 -8.41 -8.70 -16.07
C PRO A 143 -9.63 -9.54 -16.45
N PHE A 144 -10.19 -10.27 -15.49
CA PHE A 144 -11.39 -11.07 -15.71
C PHE A 144 -12.58 -10.22 -16.15
N PHE A 145 -12.84 -9.11 -15.46
CA PHE A 145 -13.93 -8.20 -15.80
C PHE A 145 -13.73 -7.54 -17.18
N PHE A 146 -12.50 -7.15 -17.52
CA PHE A 146 -12.21 -6.60 -18.83
C PHE A 146 -12.45 -7.62 -19.95
N ASN A 147 -12.03 -8.87 -19.78
CA ASN A 147 -12.21 -9.92 -20.78
C ASN A 147 -13.69 -10.26 -21.01
N ARG A 148 -14.49 -10.28 -19.92
CA ARG A 148 -15.93 -10.59 -20.00
C ARG A 148 -16.84 -9.39 -20.27
N SER A 149 -16.30 -8.22 -20.46
CA SER A 149 -17.07 -6.98 -20.57
C SER A 149 -18.03 -6.93 -21.77
N ARG A 150 -17.85 -7.81 -22.77
CA ARG A 150 -18.67 -7.91 -23.99
C ARG A 150 -19.76 -8.99 -23.91
N GLU A 151 -19.78 -9.82 -22.88
CA GLU A 151 -20.78 -10.87 -22.71
C GLU A 151 -22.10 -10.27 -22.20
N GLU A 152 -23.22 -10.80 -22.65
CA GLU A 152 -24.57 -10.32 -22.25
C GLU A 152 -24.86 -10.52 -20.76
N ASP A 153 -24.32 -11.59 -20.17
CA ASP A 153 -24.48 -11.94 -18.76
C ASP A 153 -23.47 -11.26 -17.83
N ALA A 154 -22.55 -10.43 -18.37
CA ALA A 154 -21.51 -9.76 -17.61
C ALA A 154 -22.02 -9.03 -16.36
N PRO A 155 -23.13 -8.25 -16.38
CA PRO A 155 -23.62 -7.57 -15.19
C PRO A 155 -24.03 -8.53 -14.05
N ARG A 156 -24.64 -9.67 -14.38
CA ARG A 156 -25.03 -10.70 -13.41
C ARG A 156 -23.81 -11.38 -12.79
N THR A 157 -22.82 -11.66 -13.61
CA THR A 157 -21.54 -12.25 -13.18
C THR A 157 -20.81 -11.29 -12.24
N TYR A 158 -20.75 -10.00 -12.58
CA TYR A 158 -20.11 -8.98 -11.71
C TYR A 158 -20.83 -8.83 -10.37
N ALA A 159 -22.15 -8.81 -10.36
CA ALA A 159 -22.93 -8.74 -9.13
C ALA A 159 -22.70 -9.98 -8.23
N ARG A 160 -22.60 -11.17 -8.82
CA ARG A 160 -22.30 -12.41 -8.08
C ARG A 160 -20.92 -12.38 -7.47
N ILE A 161 -19.90 -11.97 -8.23
CA ILE A 161 -18.51 -11.85 -7.76
C ILE A 161 -18.43 -10.81 -6.64
N MET A 162 -19.09 -9.66 -6.81
CA MET A 162 -19.17 -8.63 -5.78
C MET A 162 -19.78 -9.15 -4.48
N LYS A 163 -20.85 -9.92 -4.56
CA LYS A 163 -21.48 -10.53 -3.37
C LYS A 163 -20.49 -11.42 -2.60
N PHE A 164 -19.79 -12.33 -3.28
CA PHE A 164 -18.79 -13.18 -2.64
C PHE A 164 -17.61 -12.41 -2.09
N PHE A 165 -17.17 -11.37 -2.79
CA PHE A 165 -16.12 -10.47 -2.32
C PHE A 165 -16.50 -9.79 -1.01
N VAL A 166 -17.72 -9.22 -0.92
CA VAL A 166 -18.21 -8.56 0.30
C VAL A 166 -18.33 -9.57 1.44
N ILE A 167 -18.84 -10.78 1.18
CA ILE A 167 -18.90 -11.84 2.19
C ILE A 167 -17.51 -12.18 2.73
N ALA A 168 -16.52 -12.33 1.85
CA ALA A 168 -15.12 -12.60 2.26
C ALA A 168 -14.54 -11.44 3.09
N CYS A 169 -14.79 -10.18 2.68
CA CYS A 169 -14.38 -9.00 3.45
C CYS A 169 -15.03 -8.97 4.85
N CYS A 170 -16.32 -9.22 4.94
CA CYS A 170 -17.03 -9.27 6.22
C CYS A 170 -16.52 -10.42 7.11
N PHE A 171 -16.20 -11.57 6.53
CA PHE A 171 -15.60 -12.68 7.26
C PHE A 171 -14.24 -12.32 7.84
N MET A 172 -13.37 -11.69 7.04
CA MET A 172 -12.07 -11.20 7.53
C MET A 172 -12.22 -10.13 8.62
N PHE A 173 -13.19 -9.23 8.46
CA PHE A 173 -13.52 -8.24 9.48
C PHE A 173 -13.92 -8.89 10.80
N LEU A 174 -14.82 -9.88 10.76
CA LEU A 174 -15.24 -10.62 11.95
C LEU A 174 -14.07 -11.36 12.58
N LEU A 175 -13.21 -12.01 11.81
CA LEU A 175 -12.02 -12.66 12.34
C LEU A 175 -11.12 -11.67 13.10
N ILE A 176 -10.81 -10.51 12.50
CA ILE A 176 -9.95 -9.51 13.13
C ILE A 176 -10.61 -8.95 14.39
N SER A 177 -11.92 -8.66 14.35
CA SER A 177 -12.64 -8.04 15.46
C SER A 177 -12.87 -9.00 16.62
N LEU A 178 -13.20 -10.27 16.35
CA LEU A 178 -13.46 -11.28 17.40
C LEU A 178 -12.16 -11.77 18.06
N TYR A 179 -11.07 -11.82 17.30
CA TYR A 179 -9.77 -12.27 17.82
C TYR A 179 -8.85 -11.11 18.21
N ILE A 180 -9.41 -9.94 18.53
CA ILE A 180 -8.64 -8.76 18.92
C ILE A 180 -7.80 -9.01 20.18
N ASP A 181 -8.30 -9.84 21.12
CA ASP A 181 -7.58 -10.22 22.33
C ASP A 181 -6.32 -11.04 22.05
N VAL A 182 -6.32 -11.83 20.97
CA VAL A 182 -5.12 -12.56 20.54
C VAL A 182 -4.03 -11.58 20.11
N PHE A 183 -4.39 -10.50 19.42
CA PHE A 183 -3.43 -9.44 19.07
C PHE A 183 -2.97 -8.68 20.31
N ALA A 184 -3.85 -8.43 21.27
CA ALA A 184 -3.49 -7.83 22.55
C ALA A 184 -2.45 -8.69 23.29
N TRP A 185 -2.71 -9.98 23.41
CA TRP A 185 -1.76 -10.93 24.00
C TRP A 185 -0.42 -10.94 23.26
N PHE A 186 -0.43 -10.96 21.94
CA PHE A 186 0.79 -10.90 21.11
C PHE A 186 1.59 -9.62 21.36
N PHE A 187 0.93 -8.45 21.43
CA PHE A 187 1.61 -7.17 21.70
C PHE A 187 2.21 -7.10 23.09
N LEU A 188 1.55 -7.67 24.09
CA LEU A 188 2.11 -7.81 25.44
C LEU A 188 3.32 -8.75 25.44
N ALA A 189 3.27 -9.87 24.72
CA ALA A 189 4.37 -10.81 24.61
C ALA A 189 5.65 -10.19 24.00
N ILE A 190 5.49 -9.29 23.01
CA ILE A 190 6.62 -8.55 22.41
C ILE A 190 6.98 -7.25 23.16
N ARG A 191 6.46 -7.06 24.38
CA ARG A 191 6.72 -5.90 25.25
C ARG A 191 6.34 -4.55 24.62
N LYS A 192 5.18 -4.49 23.97
CA LYS A 192 4.62 -3.28 23.37
C LYS A 192 3.21 -2.97 23.91
N PRO A 193 3.06 -2.72 25.23
CA PRO A 193 1.75 -2.51 25.86
C PRO A 193 1.01 -1.29 25.31
N ALA A 194 1.70 -0.22 24.91
CA ALA A 194 1.09 0.97 24.32
C ALA A 194 0.29 0.66 23.05
N TRP A 195 0.61 -0.40 22.33
CA TRP A 195 -0.16 -0.78 21.12
C TRP A 195 -1.50 -1.43 21.44
N VAL A 196 -1.66 -1.95 22.67
CA VAL A 196 -2.92 -2.57 23.11
C VAL A 196 -4.02 -1.53 23.24
N GLU A 197 -3.69 -0.33 23.74
CA GLU A 197 -4.66 0.78 23.88
C GLU A 197 -5.29 1.18 22.55
N GLY A 198 -4.52 1.15 21.48
CA GLY A 198 -5.01 1.49 20.15
C GLY A 198 -5.83 0.38 19.45
N LEU A 199 -5.86 -0.86 19.98
CA LEU A 199 -6.61 -1.96 19.35
C LEU A 199 -8.11 -1.67 19.23
N GLN A 200 -8.66 -0.81 20.09
CA GLN A 200 -10.07 -0.40 20.04
C GLN A 200 -10.46 0.26 18.70
N VAL A 201 -9.50 0.87 18.00
CA VAL A 201 -9.74 1.55 16.72
C VAL A 201 -9.68 0.58 15.54
N VAL A 202 -9.11 -0.63 15.71
CA VAL A 202 -8.93 -1.61 14.63
C VAL A 202 -10.22 -1.97 13.92
N PRO A 203 -11.36 -2.27 14.61
CA PRO A 203 -12.60 -2.59 13.92
C PRO A 203 -13.10 -1.45 13.03
N LEU A 204 -12.97 -0.21 13.48
CA LEU A 204 -13.38 0.96 12.71
C LEU A 204 -12.52 1.13 11.45
N LEU A 205 -11.19 0.97 11.59
CA LEU A 205 -10.25 1.00 10.47
C LEU A 205 -10.49 -0.14 9.48
N ALA A 206 -10.79 -1.32 10.00
CA ALA A 206 -11.12 -2.50 9.21
C ALA A 206 -12.40 -2.30 8.39
N LEU A 207 -13.43 -1.70 9.00
CA LEU A 207 -14.67 -1.34 8.32
C LEU A 207 -14.41 -0.31 7.19
N GLY A 208 -13.61 0.72 7.46
CA GLY A 208 -13.17 1.69 6.44
C GLY A 208 -12.49 1.02 5.25
N ASN A 209 -11.62 0.03 5.50
CA ASN A 209 -10.96 -0.74 4.44
C ASN A 209 -11.95 -1.60 3.62
N ILE A 210 -13.03 -2.12 4.23
CA ILE A 210 -14.10 -2.82 3.49
C ILE A 210 -14.77 -1.86 2.51
N PHE A 211 -15.18 -0.67 2.95
CA PHE A 211 -15.77 0.33 2.07
C PHE A 211 -14.84 0.74 0.93
N LEU A 212 -13.55 0.88 1.22
CA LEU A 212 -12.53 1.12 0.20
C LEU A 212 -12.45 -0.04 -0.81
N GLY A 213 -12.54 -1.29 -0.35
CA GLY A 213 -12.58 -2.47 -1.21
C GLY A 213 -13.81 -2.51 -2.12
N ILE A 214 -14.99 -2.17 -1.58
CA ILE A 214 -16.23 -2.05 -2.33
C ILE A 214 -16.09 -0.95 -3.40
N TYR A 215 -15.56 0.22 -3.03
CA TYR A 215 -15.27 1.30 -3.95
C TYR A 215 -14.35 0.86 -5.09
N TYR A 216 -13.25 0.17 -4.79
CA TYR A 216 -12.33 -0.34 -5.82
C TYR A 216 -13.01 -1.30 -6.79
N ASN A 217 -13.88 -2.17 -6.29
CA ASN A 217 -14.61 -3.11 -7.12
C ASN A 217 -15.62 -2.39 -8.03
N LEU A 218 -16.40 -1.46 -7.48
CA LEU A 218 -17.33 -0.63 -8.25
C LEU A 218 -16.61 0.28 -9.24
N SER A 219 -15.37 0.67 -8.96
CA SER A 219 -14.57 1.52 -9.84
C SER A 219 -14.29 0.88 -11.20
N ILE A 220 -14.36 -0.44 -11.29
CA ILE A 220 -14.18 -1.16 -12.56
C ILE A 220 -15.26 -0.75 -13.59
N TRP A 221 -16.48 -0.47 -13.11
CA TRP A 221 -17.57 -0.06 -14.01
C TRP A 221 -17.24 1.19 -14.83
N TYR A 222 -16.77 2.27 -14.21
CA TYR A 222 -16.45 3.48 -14.95
C TYR A 222 -15.21 3.33 -15.85
N LYS A 223 -14.27 2.46 -15.48
CA LYS A 223 -13.13 2.11 -16.32
C LYS A 223 -13.58 1.37 -17.58
N LEU A 224 -14.46 0.38 -17.45
CA LEU A 224 -15.03 -0.39 -18.55
C LEU A 224 -15.88 0.47 -19.50
N LYS A 225 -16.58 1.46 -18.96
CA LYS A 225 -17.42 2.38 -19.75
C LYS A 225 -16.67 3.63 -20.24
N HIS A 226 -15.33 3.68 -20.05
CA HIS A 226 -14.49 4.85 -20.38
C HIS A 226 -14.96 6.17 -19.72
N LYS A 227 -15.65 6.07 -18.56
CA LYS A 227 -16.14 7.22 -17.77
C LYS A 227 -15.18 7.56 -16.63
N ASN A 228 -13.88 7.61 -16.91
CA ASN A 228 -12.83 7.82 -15.89
C ASN A 228 -12.97 9.17 -15.17
N LEU A 229 -13.55 10.18 -15.83
CA LEU A 229 -13.82 11.48 -15.21
C LEU A 229 -14.83 11.36 -14.05
N THR A 230 -15.84 10.48 -14.17
CA THR A 230 -16.78 10.22 -13.06
C THR A 230 -16.03 9.65 -11.85
N GLY A 231 -15.08 8.73 -12.08
CA GLY A 231 -14.22 8.22 -11.01
C GLY A 231 -13.38 9.32 -10.35
N ALA A 232 -12.81 10.23 -11.14
CA ALA A 232 -12.05 11.38 -10.63
C ALA A 232 -12.91 12.29 -9.75
N MET A 233 -14.15 12.62 -10.20
CA MET A 233 -15.08 13.45 -9.41
C MET A 233 -15.48 12.80 -8.09
N ILE A 234 -15.75 11.48 -8.08
CA ILE A 234 -16.07 10.74 -6.85
C ILE A 234 -14.87 10.78 -5.87
N THR A 235 -13.66 10.55 -6.37
CA THR A 235 -12.45 10.56 -5.52
C THR A 235 -12.15 11.95 -4.96
N LEU A 236 -12.26 12.98 -5.79
CA LEU A 236 -12.08 14.38 -5.35
C LEU A 236 -13.14 14.79 -4.33
N GLY A 237 -14.41 14.39 -4.53
CA GLY A 237 -15.47 14.61 -3.57
C GLY A 237 -15.17 13.93 -2.22
N GLY A 238 -14.70 12.69 -2.24
CA GLY A 238 -14.24 11.99 -1.04
C GLY A 238 -13.08 12.70 -0.35
N ALA A 239 -12.07 13.15 -1.10
CA ALA A 239 -10.95 13.90 -0.55
C ALA A 239 -11.39 15.23 0.06
N ALA A 240 -12.32 15.96 -0.59
CA ALA A 240 -12.88 17.19 -0.04
C ALA A 240 -13.62 16.97 1.29
N ILE A 241 -14.43 15.90 1.38
CA ILE A 241 -15.11 15.51 2.62
C ILE A 241 -14.08 15.20 3.71
N THR A 242 -13.03 14.45 3.37
CA THR A 242 -11.95 14.15 4.33
C THR A 242 -11.28 15.42 4.85
N ILE A 243 -11.03 16.42 3.98
CA ILE A 243 -10.43 17.69 4.40
C ILE A 243 -11.35 18.48 5.35
N VAL A 244 -12.65 18.44 5.10
CA VAL A 244 -13.63 19.20 5.91
C VAL A 244 -13.86 18.53 7.27
N LEU A 245 -13.79 17.20 7.34
CA LEU A 245 -14.06 16.43 8.57
C LEU A 245 -12.83 16.23 9.46
N ASN A 246 -11.61 16.47 8.97
CA ASN A 246 -10.36 16.41 9.74
C ASN A 246 -9.97 17.82 10.23
#